data_59e3cb991b2d795db71cc14be49188c1
#
_entry.id   59e3cb991b2d795db71cc14be49188c1
#
_cell.length_a   1.000
_cell.length_b   1.000
_cell.length_c   1.000
_cell.angle_alpha   90.00
_cell.angle_beta   90.00
_cell.angle_gamma   90.00
#
_symmetry.space_group_name_H-M   'P 1'
#
loop_
_entity.id
_entity.type
_entity.pdbx_description
1 polymer ?
#
loop_
_entity_poly.entity_id
_entity_poly.type
_entity_poly.pdbx_seq_one_letter_code
_entity_poly.pdbx_strand_id
1 'polypeptide(L)'
;MLVSGASCFYALRMFGKPRQLETEALLYDAAIKALMRRAHSVHEMKQALARRCENEKLVKSVVERLKREKLLDDARYAKQFTRHRTESRKQGEYRIARDLRARGVPERHIEAALKDAGEESDPAALIRQRIEKKLRLWRGEVDERKMASIYRSLLAAGFSADLIRRELHRITHEEVPEVEAMDESE
;
A
#
# COMPACT_ATOMS: atom_id res chain seq x y z
N MET A 1 -18.80 -6.10 -39.43
CA MET A 1 -19.60 -5.21 -38.52
C MET A 1 -18.66 -4.72 -37.40
N LEU A 2 -18.24 -3.47 -37.55
CA LEU A 2 -17.35 -2.77 -36.60
C LEU A 2 -18.21 -2.22 -35.48
N VAL A 3 -17.99 -2.65 -34.24
CA VAL A 3 -18.60 -2.03 -33.04
C VAL A 3 -17.56 -1.17 -32.36
N SER A 4 -17.73 0.06 -32.63
CA SER A 4 -17.19 1.32 -32.16
C SER A 4 -16.69 1.36 -30.72
N GLY A 5 -15.38 1.66 -30.59
CA GLY A 5 -14.68 1.93 -29.31
C GLY A 5 -14.95 3.31 -28.70
N ALA A 6 -16.21 3.78 -28.69
CA ALA A 6 -16.55 5.14 -28.23
C ALA A 6 -17.04 5.24 -26.78
N SER A 7 -17.16 4.12 -26.03
CA SER A 7 -17.83 4.12 -24.73
C SER A 7 -16.95 4.46 -23.52
N CYS A 8 -15.62 4.45 -23.66
CA CYS A 8 -14.71 4.71 -22.51
C CYS A 8 -14.38 6.20 -22.31
N PHE A 9 -14.55 7.05 -23.32
CA PHE A 9 -14.27 8.49 -23.25
C PHE A 9 -15.40 9.33 -22.62
N TYR A 10 -16.63 8.81 -22.55
CA TYR A 10 -17.77 9.55 -22.01
C TYR A 10 -17.83 9.57 -20.47
N ALA A 11 -17.25 8.61 -19.79
CA ALA A 11 -17.27 8.55 -18.33
C ALA A 11 -16.41 9.63 -17.65
N LEU A 12 -15.39 10.16 -18.32
CA LEU A 12 -14.50 11.21 -17.77
C LEU A 12 -15.11 12.62 -17.81
N ARG A 13 -16.22 12.82 -18.50
CA ARG A 13 -16.82 14.15 -18.72
C ARG A 13 -17.93 14.52 -17.75
N MET A 14 -18.42 13.59 -16.93
CA MET A 14 -19.51 13.83 -15.97
C MET A 14 -19.04 14.35 -14.59
N PHE A 15 -17.75 14.27 -14.27
CA PHE A 15 -17.22 14.94 -13.09
C PHE A 15 -16.58 16.25 -13.54
N GLY A 16 -17.34 17.36 -13.38
CA GLY A 16 -16.83 18.71 -13.67
C GLY A 16 -15.47 18.95 -13.01
N LYS A 17 -14.60 19.75 -13.67
CA LYS A 17 -13.30 20.14 -13.09
C LYS A 17 -13.52 20.58 -11.65
N PRO A 18 -12.70 20.10 -10.69
CA PRO A 18 -12.85 20.54 -9.30
C PRO A 18 -12.77 22.06 -9.25
N ARG A 19 -13.68 22.67 -8.45
CA ARG A 19 -13.72 24.14 -8.28
C ARG A 19 -12.34 24.62 -7.85
N GLN A 20 -11.78 25.58 -8.59
CA GLN A 20 -10.51 26.20 -8.24
C GLN A 20 -10.64 26.99 -6.95
N LEU A 21 -9.65 26.87 -6.07
CA LEU A 21 -9.60 27.54 -4.78
C LEU A 21 -8.49 28.59 -4.82
N GLU A 22 -8.87 29.86 -4.73
CA GLU A 22 -7.97 30.99 -4.94
C GLU A 22 -7.40 31.57 -3.64
N THR A 23 -7.92 31.16 -2.49
CA THR A 23 -7.47 31.67 -1.20
C THR A 23 -6.90 30.58 -0.31
N GLU A 24 -5.93 30.98 0.55
CA GLU A 24 -5.31 30.05 1.51
C GLU A 24 -6.35 29.44 2.45
N ALA A 25 -7.32 30.23 2.92
CA ALA A 25 -8.36 29.77 3.82
C ALA A 25 -9.22 28.65 3.20
N LEU A 26 -9.69 28.83 1.95
CA LEU A 26 -10.48 27.83 1.25
C LEU A 26 -9.67 26.56 0.97
N LEU A 27 -8.38 26.71 0.67
CA LEU A 27 -7.49 25.59 0.41
C LEU A 27 -7.18 24.81 1.70
N TYR A 28 -7.00 25.52 2.81
CA TYR A 28 -6.82 24.93 4.13
C TYR A 28 -8.08 24.17 4.57
N ASP A 29 -9.27 24.74 4.43
CA ASP A 29 -10.54 24.05 4.72
C ASP A 29 -10.73 22.78 3.89
N ALA A 30 -10.33 22.84 2.61
CA ALA A 30 -10.36 21.67 1.75
C ALA A 30 -9.40 20.57 2.22
N ALA A 31 -8.23 20.94 2.72
CA ALA A 31 -7.26 20.02 3.30
C ALA A 31 -7.80 19.37 4.58
N ILE A 32 -8.36 20.15 5.50
CA ILE A 32 -8.99 19.64 6.71
C ILE A 32 -10.10 18.63 6.38
N LYS A 33 -11.00 18.98 5.45
CA LYS A 33 -12.05 18.07 4.98
C LYS A 33 -11.49 16.78 4.39
N ALA A 34 -10.33 16.83 3.73
CA ALA A 34 -9.68 15.64 3.22
C ALA A 34 -9.11 14.76 4.35
N LEU A 35 -8.46 15.37 5.34
CA LEU A 35 -7.90 14.69 6.52
C LEU A 35 -8.98 14.05 7.39
N MET A 36 -10.15 14.67 7.50
CA MET A 36 -11.31 14.09 8.21
C MET A 36 -11.83 12.79 7.58
N ARG A 37 -11.63 12.59 6.29
CA ARG A 37 -12.08 11.37 5.59
C ARG A 37 -11.08 10.22 5.75
N ARG A 38 -9.78 10.52 5.65
CA ARG A 38 -8.69 9.56 5.84
C ARG A 38 -7.37 10.26 6.09
N ALA A 39 -6.42 9.53 6.65
CA ALA A 39 -5.05 10.00 6.71
C ALA A 39 -4.45 10.16 5.30
N HIS A 40 -3.57 11.14 5.14
CA HIS A 40 -2.83 11.42 3.91
C HIS A 40 -1.34 11.56 4.23
N SER A 41 -0.48 11.13 3.30
CA SER A 41 0.91 11.56 3.31
C SER A 41 1.02 13.03 2.88
N VAL A 42 2.16 13.65 3.15
CA VAL A 42 2.47 15.01 2.70
C VAL A 42 2.37 15.11 1.18
N HIS A 43 2.88 14.10 0.47
CA HIS A 43 2.82 14.01 -0.99
C HIS A 43 1.39 13.90 -1.52
N GLU A 44 0.58 13.00 -0.96
CA GLU A 44 -0.83 12.83 -1.34
C GLU A 44 -1.62 14.13 -1.11
N MET A 45 -1.38 14.81 0.02
CA MET A 45 -2.03 16.08 0.32
C MET A 45 -1.63 17.17 -0.68
N LYS A 46 -0.32 17.30 -0.96
CA LYS A 46 0.18 18.25 -1.98
C LYS A 46 -0.48 18.01 -3.33
N GLN A 47 -0.56 16.77 -3.78
CA GLN A 47 -1.23 16.42 -5.03
C GLN A 47 -2.73 16.72 -5.01
N ALA A 48 -3.41 16.44 -3.89
CA ALA A 48 -4.85 16.70 -3.76
C ALA A 48 -5.17 18.19 -3.82
N LEU A 49 -4.33 19.03 -3.22
CA LEU A 49 -4.46 20.49 -3.25
C LEU A 49 -4.08 21.07 -4.61
N ALA A 50 -3.01 20.59 -5.24
CA ALA A 50 -2.58 21.03 -6.57
C ALA A 50 -3.64 20.78 -7.65
N ARG A 51 -4.48 19.76 -7.50
CA ARG A 51 -5.63 19.58 -8.40
C ARG A 51 -6.73 20.63 -8.24
N ARG A 52 -6.70 21.41 -7.15
CA ARG A 52 -7.70 22.43 -6.81
C ARG A 52 -7.17 23.85 -6.80
N CYS A 53 -5.87 24.03 -6.97
CA CYS A 53 -5.21 25.33 -6.96
C CYS A 53 -3.98 25.30 -7.88
N GLU A 54 -3.95 26.15 -8.87
CA GLU A 54 -2.81 26.29 -9.80
C GLU A 54 -1.64 27.06 -9.17
N ASN A 55 -1.90 27.82 -8.09
CA ASN A 55 -0.86 28.58 -7.40
C ASN A 55 -0.06 27.65 -6.45
N GLU A 56 1.08 27.19 -6.93
CA GLU A 56 1.99 26.31 -6.18
C GLU A 56 2.48 26.93 -4.85
N LYS A 57 2.65 28.26 -4.80
CA LYS A 57 3.08 28.96 -3.57
C LYS A 57 2.03 28.83 -2.48
N LEU A 58 0.76 28.97 -2.86
CA LEU A 58 -0.38 28.79 -1.95
C LEU A 58 -0.50 27.34 -1.46
N VAL A 59 -0.36 26.36 -2.37
CA VAL A 59 -0.34 24.94 -2.01
C VAL A 59 0.79 24.64 -1.02
N LYS A 60 2.00 25.16 -1.28
CA LYS A 60 3.16 24.98 -0.39
C LYS A 60 2.91 25.60 0.98
N SER A 61 2.39 26.85 1.05
CA SER A 61 2.06 27.54 2.31
C SER A 61 1.11 26.70 3.16
N VAL A 62 0.01 26.21 2.58
CA VAL A 62 -0.97 25.38 3.30
C VAL A 62 -0.37 24.07 3.77
N VAL A 63 0.42 23.38 2.95
CA VAL A 63 1.07 22.12 3.35
C VAL A 63 2.04 22.36 4.51
N GLU A 64 2.86 23.41 4.47
CA GLU A 64 3.78 23.74 5.57
C GLU A 64 3.03 24.14 6.85
N ARG A 65 1.90 24.82 6.73
CA ARG A 65 1.03 25.12 7.87
C ARG A 65 0.50 23.84 8.51
N LEU A 66 -0.04 22.91 7.72
CA LEU A 66 -0.53 21.61 8.21
C LEU A 66 0.56 20.76 8.89
N LYS A 67 1.80 20.85 8.40
CA LYS A 67 2.95 20.19 9.05
C LYS A 67 3.29 20.83 10.40
N ARG A 68 3.33 22.17 10.47
CA ARG A 68 3.57 22.89 11.75
C ARG A 68 2.50 22.56 12.79
N GLU A 69 1.25 22.44 12.37
CA GLU A 69 0.11 22.07 13.21
C GLU A 69 0.05 20.56 13.52
N LYS A 70 1.04 19.78 13.07
CA LYS A 70 1.14 18.31 13.22
C LYS A 70 -0.08 17.54 12.68
N LEU A 71 -0.82 18.16 11.75
CA LEU A 71 -1.92 17.52 11.04
C LEU A 71 -1.42 16.64 9.88
N LEU A 72 -0.25 16.97 9.30
CA LEU A 72 0.49 16.16 8.35
C LEU A 72 1.83 15.75 8.94
N ASP A 73 2.05 14.44 9.02
CA ASP A 73 3.28 13.84 9.55
C ASP A 73 3.49 12.47 8.86
N ASP A 74 4.50 12.40 7.99
CA ASP A 74 4.80 11.18 7.24
C ASP A 74 5.34 10.06 8.13
N ALA A 75 6.00 10.35 9.24
CA ALA A 75 6.46 9.32 10.17
C ALA A 75 5.27 8.65 10.88
N ARG A 76 4.36 9.46 11.42
CA ARG A 76 3.12 8.96 12.02
C ARG A 76 2.25 8.23 11.00
N TYR A 77 2.14 8.77 9.78
CA TYR A 77 1.40 8.13 8.70
C TYR A 77 1.97 6.75 8.35
N ALA A 78 3.31 6.65 8.16
CA ALA A 78 3.98 5.39 7.88
C ALA A 78 3.73 4.35 8.97
N LYS A 79 3.89 4.72 10.25
CA LYS A 79 3.68 3.83 11.40
C LYS A 79 2.24 3.31 11.45
N GLN A 80 1.25 4.18 11.35
CA GLN A 80 -0.17 3.80 11.36
C GLN A 80 -0.54 2.93 10.15
N PHE A 81 -0.03 3.28 8.96
CA PHE A 81 -0.26 2.52 7.74
C PHE A 81 0.33 1.11 7.85
N THR A 82 1.59 0.99 8.28
CA THR A 82 2.28 -0.29 8.45
C THR A 82 1.53 -1.16 9.43
N ARG A 83 1.23 -0.65 10.62
CA ARG A 83 0.48 -1.37 11.65
C ARG A 83 -0.86 -1.89 11.12
N HIS A 84 -1.66 -1.04 10.50
CA HIS A 84 -2.95 -1.44 9.94
C HIS A 84 -2.80 -2.52 8.85
N ARG A 85 -1.79 -2.42 7.99
CA ARG A 85 -1.55 -3.39 6.91
C ARG A 85 -1.05 -4.73 7.44
N THR A 86 -0.22 -4.72 8.47
CA THR A 86 0.25 -5.93 9.14
C THR A 86 -0.87 -6.61 9.91
N GLU A 87 -1.57 -5.89 10.78
CA GLU A 87 -2.59 -6.46 11.66
C GLU A 87 -3.86 -6.89 10.92
N SER A 88 -4.44 -5.98 10.11
CA SER A 88 -5.75 -6.22 9.49
C SER A 88 -5.65 -6.98 8.17
N ARG A 89 -4.59 -6.74 7.37
CA ARG A 89 -4.44 -7.33 6.05
C ARG A 89 -3.39 -8.42 5.96
N LYS A 90 -2.64 -8.64 7.04
CA LYS A 90 -1.57 -9.64 7.11
C LYS A 90 -0.61 -9.52 5.91
N GLN A 91 -0.21 -8.29 5.56
CA GLN A 91 0.72 -8.00 4.49
C GLN A 91 2.16 -8.04 4.99
N GLY A 92 3.07 -8.48 4.12
CA GLY A 92 4.50 -8.47 4.37
C GLY A 92 5.14 -7.10 4.07
N GLU A 93 6.35 -6.93 4.55
CA GLU A 93 7.12 -5.67 4.51
C GLU A 93 7.33 -5.12 3.11
N TYR A 94 7.65 -5.97 2.11
CA TYR A 94 7.91 -5.53 0.74
C TYR A 94 6.70 -4.85 0.10
N ARG A 95 5.51 -5.38 0.33
CA ARG A 95 4.29 -4.78 -0.17
C ARG A 95 3.96 -3.48 0.54
N ILE A 96 4.14 -3.44 1.86
CA ILE A 96 3.91 -2.24 2.68
C ILE A 96 4.86 -1.12 2.25
N ALA A 97 6.17 -1.43 2.10
CA ALA A 97 7.17 -0.49 1.62
C ALA A 97 6.81 0.08 0.24
N ARG A 98 6.47 -0.80 -0.71
CA ARG A 98 6.05 -0.39 -2.06
C ARG A 98 4.82 0.52 -2.01
N ASP A 99 3.82 0.18 -1.21
CA ASP A 99 2.59 0.96 -1.08
C ASP A 99 2.86 2.34 -0.44
N LEU A 100 3.81 2.45 0.50
CA LEU A 100 4.24 3.72 1.12
C LEU A 100 5.07 4.57 0.14
N ARG A 101 6.01 3.97 -0.62
CA ARG A 101 6.75 4.66 -1.69
C ARG A 101 5.82 5.26 -2.74
N ALA A 102 4.82 4.49 -3.18
CA ALA A 102 3.80 4.98 -4.12
C ALA A 102 2.98 6.16 -3.58
N ARG A 103 2.95 6.36 -2.26
CA ARG A 103 2.34 7.53 -1.59
C ARG A 103 3.33 8.65 -1.32
N GLY A 104 4.55 8.53 -1.81
CA GLY A 104 5.59 9.53 -1.66
C GLY A 104 6.10 9.73 -0.23
N VAL A 105 5.98 8.70 0.62
CA VAL A 105 6.57 8.73 1.97
C VAL A 105 8.09 8.59 1.86
N PRO A 106 8.89 9.42 2.54
CA PRO A 106 10.36 9.31 2.53
C PRO A 106 10.85 7.97 3.10
N GLU A 107 11.90 7.41 2.47
CA GLU A 107 12.43 6.07 2.79
C GLU A 107 12.76 5.90 4.28
N ARG A 108 13.40 6.90 4.90
CA ARG A 108 13.71 6.89 6.34
C ARG A 108 12.52 6.61 7.25
N HIS A 109 11.31 7.09 6.86
CA HIS A 109 10.09 6.86 7.64
C HIS A 109 9.50 5.48 7.35
N ILE A 110 9.71 4.96 6.13
CA ILE A 110 9.31 3.61 5.75
C ILE A 110 10.13 2.60 6.53
N GLU A 111 11.47 2.73 6.51
CA GLU A 111 12.39 1.84 7.22
C GLU A 111 12.12 1.82 8.73
N ALA A 112 11.95 3.00 9.34
CA ALA A 112 11.62 3.11 10.75
C ALA A 112 10.30 2.42 11.10
N ALA A 113 9.25 2.63 10.29
CA ALA A 113 7.94 2.02 10.52
C ALA A 113 7.93 0.50 10.33
N LEU A 114 8.72 -0.01 9.37
CA LEU A 114 8.85 -1.45 9.14
C LEU A 114 9.67 -2.12 10.26
N LYS A 115 10.72 -1.47 10.72
CA LYS A 115 11.51 -1.95 11.87
C LYS A 115 10.65 -2.06 13.13
N ASP A 116 9.92 -1.00 13.48
CA ASP A 116 9.01 -1.00 14.63
C ASP A 116 7.98 -2.14 14.52
N ALA A 117 7.40 -2.34 13.33
CA ALA A 117 6.42 -3.40 13.11
C ALA A 117 7.03 -4.82 13.17
N GLY A 118 8.28 -4.98 12.75
CA GLY A 118 9.03 -6.24 12.84
C GLY A 118 9.35 -6.63 14.29
N GLU A 119 9.53 -5.65 15.17
CA GLU A 119 9.72 -5.87 16.60
C GLU A 119 8.38 -6.23 17.32
N GLU A 120 7.25 -5.71 16.81
CA GLU A 120 5.92 -5.91 17.40
C GLU A 120 5.21 -7.18 16.87
N SER A 121 5.62 -7.74 15.74
CA SER A 121 4.91 -8.88 15.11
C SER A 121 5.88 -9.91 14.52
N ASP A 122 5.51 -11.20 14.59
CA ASP A 122 6.24 -12.29 13.96
C ASP A 122 5.76 -12.49 12.50
N PRO A 123 6.57 -12.14 11.48
CA PRO A 123 6.21 -12.36 10.08
C PRO A 123 5.99 -13.83 9.73
N ALA A 124 6.72 -14.75 10.40
CA ALA A 124 6.55 -16.19 10.20
C ALA A 124 5.17 -16.67 10.68
N ALA A 125 4.71 -16.17 11.84
CA ALA A 125 3.35 -16.45 12.33
C ALA A 125 2.27 -15.94 11.36
N LEU A 126 2.47 -14.76 10.75
CA LEU A 126 1.54 -14.24 9.74
C LEU A 126 1.49 -15.12 8.49
N ILE A 127 2.62 -15.65 8.04
CA ILE A 127 2.71 -16.59 6.92
C ILE A 127 1.96 -17.87 7.28
N ARG A 128 2.22 -18.48 8.46
CA ARG A 128 1.55 -19.69 8.94
C ARG A 128 0.03 -19.53 8.95
N GLN A 129 -0.48 -18.42 9.52
CA GLN A 129 -1.92 -18.14 9.54
C GLN A 129 -2.53 -18.05 8.12
N ARG A 130 -1.80 -17.48 7.16
CA ARG A 130 -2.26 -17.41 5.77
C ARG A 130 -2.26 -18.78 5.09
N ILE A 131 -1.24 -19.58 5.32
CA ILE A 131 -1.14 -20.95 4.80
C ILE A 131 -2.28 -21.79 5.35
N GLU A 132 -2.44 -21.83 6.67
CA GLU A 132 -3.52 -22.57 7.33
C GLU A 132 -4.91 -22.18 6.81
N LYS A 133 -5.16 -20.86 6.68
CA LYS A 133 -6.42 -20.38 6.12
C LYS A 133 -6.66 -20.90 4.70
N LYS A 134 -5.65 -20.96 3.85
CA LYS A 134 -5.78 -21.50 2.51
C LYS A 134 -5.97 -23.02 2.51
N LEU A 135 -5.22 -23.73 3.35
CA LEU A 135 -5.35 -25.19 3.49
C LEU A 135 -6.73 -25.61 3.96
N ARG A 136 -7.32 -24.87 4.93
CA ARG A 136 -8.70 -25.11 5.41
C ARG A 136 -9.76 -24.95 4.32
N LEU A 137 -9.53 -24.07 3.34
CA LEU A 137 -10.46 -23.84 2.23
C LEU A 137 -10.36 -24.91 1.13
N TRP A 138 -9.30 -25.69 1.13
CA TRP A 138 -9.09 -26.72 0.12
C TRP A 138 -9.53 -28.08 0.62
N ARG A 139 -10.31 -28.76 -0.21
CA ARG A 139 -10.68 -30.17 0.01
C ARG A 139 -9.68 -31.09 -0.71
N GLY A 140 -9.27 -32.18 -0.07
CA GLY A 140 -8.36 -33.18 -0.61
C GLY A 140 -6.87 -32.83 -0.41
N GLU A 141 -6.00 -33.67 -0.96
CA GLU A 141 -4.55 -33.56 -0.80
C GLU A 141 -3.97 -32.27 -1.36
N VAL A 142 -2.89 -31.82 -0.74
CA VAL A 142 -2.15 -30.63 -1.16
C VAL A 142 -1.12 -31.08 -2.20
N ASP A 143 -1.42 -30.81 -3.47
CA ASP A 143 -0.54 -31.07 -4.59
C ASP A 143 0.45 -29.93 -4.84
N GLU A 144 1.44 -30.16 -5.70
CA GLU A 144 2.46 -29.17 -6.08
C GLU A 144 1.85 -27.86 -6.64
N ARG A 145 0.77 -27.97 -7.42
CA ARG A 145 0.08 -26.79 -7.99
C ARG A 145 -0.53 -25.92 -6.90
N LYS A 146 -1.10 -26.53 -5.87
CA LYS A 146 -1.65 -25.82 -4.72
C LYS A 146 -0.53 -25.17 -3.91
N MET A 147 0.60 -25.86 -3.72
CA MET A 147 1.78 -25.29 -3.06
C MET A 147 2.35 -24.09 -3.82
N ALA A 148 2.54 -24.20 -5.13
CA ALA A 148 2.95 -23.08 -5.97
C ALA A 148 1.95 -21.90 -5.90
N SER A 149 0.66 -22.17 -5.81
CA SER A 149 -0.38 -21.15 -5.62
C SER A 149 -0.25 -20.43 -4.28
N ILE A 150 0.03 -21.17 -3.18
CA ILE A 150 0.29 -20.58 -1.86
C ILE A 150 1.52 -19.68 -1.94
N TYR A 151 2.63 -20.21 -2.47
CA TYR A 151 3.90 -19.49 -2.59
C TYR A 151 3.71 -18.15 -3.33
N ARG A 152 3.14 -18.16 -4.54
CA ARG A 152 2.85 -16.94 -5.31
C ARG A 152 1.97 -15.96 -4.55
N SER A 153 0.97 -16.45 -3.85
CA SER A 153 0.06 -15.61 -3.06
C SER A 153 0.76 -14.92 -1.88
N LEU A 154 1.74 -15.58 -1.27
CA LEU A 154 2.53 -15.02 -0.16
C LEU A 154 3.55 -14.00 -0.68
N LEU A 155 4.20 -14.28 -1.82
CA LEU A 155 5.04 -13.28 -2.51
C LEU A 155 4.23 -12.02 -2.87
N ALA A 156 3.05 -12.20 -3.47
CA ALA A 156 2.15 -11.08 -3.80
C ALA A 156 1.66 -10.33 -2.55
N ALA A 157 1.62 -10.99 -1.40
CA ALA A 157 1.34 -10.34 -0.13
C ALA A 157 2.54 -9.56 0.45
N GLY A 158 3.74 -9.73 -0.13
CA GLY A 158 4.95 -8.97 0.21
C GLY A 158 5.83 -9.62 1.28
N PHE A 159 5.77 -10.92 1.46
CA PHE A 159 6.72 -11.66 2.32
C PHE A 159 7.99 -12.02 1.53
N SER A 160 9.11 -12.18 2.21
CA SER A 160 10.35 -12.61 1.57
C SER A 160 10.27 -14.07 1.11
N ALA A 161 10.91 -14.37 -0.03
CA ALA A 161 10.95 -15.71 -0.60
C ALA A 161 11.53 -16.73 0.39
N ASP A 162 12.61 -16.36 1.07
CA ASP A 162 13.30 -17.25 2.01
C ASP A 162 12.45 -17.60 3.23
N LEU A 163 11.73 -16.60 3.76
CA LEU A 163 10.82 -16.84 4.88
C LEU A 163 9.65 -17.72 4.47
N ILE A 164 9.10 -17.49 3.26
CA ILE A 164 8.02 -18.33 2.71
C ILE A 164 8.49 -19.79 2.55
N ARG A 165 9.67 -20.01 1.95
CA ARG A 165 10.23 -21.37 1.76
C ARG A 165 10.39 -22.08 3.10
N ARG A 166 10.99 -21.42 4.10
CA ARG A 166 11.17 -21.99 5.44
C ARG A 166 9.85 -22.40 6.09
N GLU A 167 8.83 -21.55 6.03
CA GLU A 167 7.54 -21.84 6.65
C GLU A 167 6.74 -22.90 5.87
N LEU A 168 6.83 -22.94 4.55
CA LEU A 168 6.23 -24.00 3.74
C LEU A 168 6.89 -25.34 4.02
N HIS A 169 8.23 -25.41 4.04
CA HIS A 169 8.97 -26.63 4.36
C HIS A 169 8.60 -27.18 5.77
N ARG A 170 8.48 -26.29 6.75
CA ARG A 170 8.04 -26.67 8.11
C ARG A 170 6.68 -27.35 8.15
N ILE A 171 5.74 -26.90 7.30
CA ILE A 171 4.36 -27.38 7.31
C ILE A 171 4.23 -28.67 6.49
N THR A 172 4.97 -28.81 5.40
CA THR A 172 4.83 -29.91 4.45
C THR A 172 5.86 -31.02 4.61
N HIS A 173 6.98 -30.72 5.30
CA HIS A 173 8.18 -31.59 5.35
C HIS A 173 8.77 -31.92 3.97
N GLU A 174 8.42 -31.16 2.95
CA GLU A 174 8.92 -31.29 1.58
C GLU A 174 9.77 -30.10 1.17
N GLU A 175 10.82 -30.32 0.36
CA GLU A 175 11.60 -29.25 -0.26
C GLU A 175 10.71 -28.48 -1.28
N VAL A 176 10.57 -27.17 -1.09
CA VAL A 176 9.88 -26.34 -2.06
C VAL A 176 10.87 -26.03 -3.20
N PRO A 177 10.58 -26.41 -4.45
CA PRO A 177 11.49 -26.16 -5.57
C PRO A 177 11.79 -24.65 -5.72
N GLU A 178 13.04 -24.35 -6.08
CA GLU A 178 13.43 -22.97 -6.43
C GLU A 178 12.65 -22.56 -7.68
N VAL A 179 11.69 -21.68 -7.51
CA VAL A 179 11.11 -20.95 -8.62
C VAL A 179 12.09 -19.81 -8.92
N GLU A 180 12.84 -19.96 -10.01
CA GLU A 180 13.70 -18.89 -10.52
C GLU A 180 12.93 -17.57 -10.53
N ALA A 181 13.48 -16.57 -9.85
CA ALA A 181 12.95 -15.22 -9.93
C ALA A 181 13.08 -14.81 -11.41
N MET A 182 11.96 -14.66 -12.09
CA MET A 182 11.98 -14.06 -13.43
C MET A 182 12.56 -12.66 -13.25
N ASP A 183 13.76 -12.51 -13.78
CA ASP A 183 14.47 -11.24 -13.88
C ASP A 183 13.59 -10.30 -14.72
N GLU A 184 12.99 -9.30 -14.09
CA GLU A 184 12.32 -8.21 -14.80
C GLU A 184 13.40 -7.25 -15.34
N SER A 185 14.13 -7.70 -16.35
CA SER A 185 15.00 -6.85 -17.16
C SER A 185 14.67 -7.07 -18.63
N GLU A 186 13.64 -6.34 -19.11
CA GLU A 186 13.53 -5.82 -20.48
C GLU A 186 12.55 -4.65 -20.52
#